data_f968db44e2a794db29790ae9841b8a98
#
_entry.id   f968db44e2a794db29790ae9841b8a98
#
_cell.length_a   1.000
_cell.length_b   1.000
_cell.length_c   1.000
_cell.angle_alpha   90.00
_cell.angle_beta   90.00
_cell.angle_gamma   90.00
#
_symmetry.space_group_name_H-M   'P 1'
#
loop_
_entity.id
_entity.type
_entity.pdbx_description
1 polymer ?
#
loop_
_entity_poly.entity_id
_entity_poly.type
_entity_poly.pdbx_seq_one_letter_code
_entity_poly.pdbx_strand_id
1 'polypeptide(L)'
;NGAWFKANPIAASEQSAGIFQVIQDTINAQILKICKSSAATQSELGSNKQKIGDFYFSGMDSLSLNKNGIEPIRKYLDRIDQAKTPEQLVTLAAFIHQSAGAPLFDFGVWQDSKISSKNAVNISQGGLSLPDRQFYFEKDSRSVMIREKFVVHLQNMYKIMGYDDAKAKQAAENQLKLETALASASRKKEDTRDPLKNYTKLTGSQLTALTPNFNWTVFFKESGLANVDSVIVGQPEYLKALNADLKKFGMDEWKNYLKYKFIRGMASFLDDNTYKEVFSFYAQTLRGVQQPKPRWKRVVEQTDGYLGELIGQVYVA
;
A
#
# COMPACT_ATOMS: atom_id res chain seq x y z
N ASN A 1 -5.80 8.40 -34.96
CA ASN A 1 -5.87 8.71 -33.53
C ASN A 1 -5.72 10.21 -33.19
N GLY A 2 -5.13 11.06 -34.09
CA GLY A 2 -4.91 12.48 -33.77
C GLY A 2 -6.18 13.29 -33.50
N ALA A 3 -7.26 13.05 -34.25
CA ALA A 3 -8.55 13.71 -34.03
C ALA A 3 -9.17 13.33 -32.69
N TRP A 4 -9.08 12.03 -32.30
CA TRP A 4 -9.58 11.56 -31.04
C TRP A 4 -8.83 12.20 -29.84
N PHE A 5 -7.49 12.28 -29.88
CA PHE A 5 -6.71 12.94 -28.84
C PHE A 5 -6.99 14.43 -28.71
N LYS A 6 -7.28 15.13 -29.85
CA LYS A 6 -7.70 16.52 -29.78
C LYS A 6 -9.05 16.69 -29.08
N ALA A 7 -9.98 15.75 -29.31
CA ALA A 7 -11.29 15.77 -28.68
C ALA A 7 -11.29 15.25 -27.22
N ASN A 8 -10.26 14.48 -26.84
CA ASN A 8 -10.14 13.87 -25.51
C ASN A 8 -8.76 14.18 -24.91
N PRO A 9 -8.51 15.42 -24.50
CA PRO A 9 -7.24 15.80 -23.87
C PRO A 9 -7.10 15.07 -22.51
N ILE A 10 -5.86 14.84 -22.08
CA ILE A 10 -5.58 14.29 -20.77
C ILE A 10 -6.06 15.28 -19.72
N ALA A 11 -6.99 14.86 -18.87
CA ALA A 11 -7.46 15.67 -17.75
C ALA A 11 -6.33 15.93 -16.75
N ALA A 12 -6.31 17.10 -16.10
CA ALA A 12 -5.28 17.47 -15.14
C ALA A 12 -5.18 16.49 -13.92
N SER A 13 -6.23 15.72 -13.66
CA SER A 13 -6.29 14.70 -12.62
C SER A 13 -5.92 13.29 -13.09
N GLU A 14 -5.51 13.12 -14.36
CA GLU A 14 -5.21 11.81 -14.96
C GLU A 14 -3.78 11.79 -15.55
N GLN A 15 -3.22 10.59 -15.72
CA GLN A 15 -1.90 10.37 -16.33
C GLN A 15 -1.99 10.17 -17.84
N SER A 16 -3.14 9.72 -18.31
CA SER A 16 -3.35 9.32 -19.70
C SER A 16 -4.82 9.50 -20.08
N ALA A 17 -5.09 9.55 -21.37
CA ALA A 17 -6.43 9.49 -21.92
C ALA A 17 -6.54 8.27 -22.84
N GLY A 18 -7.66 7.55 -22.76
CA GLY A 18 -7.92 6.37 -23.57
C GLY A 18 -9.36 5.91 -23.44
N ILE A 19 -9.78 4.97 -24.29
CA ILE A 19 -11.15 4.46 -24.28
C ILE A 19 -11.50 3.81 -22.92
N PHE A 20 -10.56 3.16 -22.28
CA PHE A 20 -10.78 2.57 -20.94
C PHE A 20 -11.10 3.63 -19.90
N GLN A 21 -10.50 4.83 -19.99
CA GLN A 21 -10.83 5.94 -19.10
C GLN A 21 -12.28 6.42 -19.30
N VAL A 22 -12.72 6.51 -20.55
CA VAL A 22 -14.10 6.90 -20.88
C VAL A 22 -15.11 5.87 -20.34
N ILE A 23 -14.79 4.57 -20.48
CA ILE A 23 -15.62 3.48 -19.95
C ILE A 23 -15.64 3.56 -18.40
N GLN A 24 -14.48 3.76 -17.76
CA GLN A 24 -14.38 3.86 -16.31
C GLN A 24 -15.17 5.05 -15.76
N ASP A 25 -15.17 6.18 -16.45
CA ASP A 25 -15.96 7.35 -16.05
C ASP A 25 -17.46 7.08 -16.13
N THR A 26 -17.91 6.30 -17.12
CA THR A 26 -19.30 5.84 -17.23
C THR A 26 -19.66 4.91 -16.08
N ILE A 27 -18.80 3.93 -15.76
CA ILE A 27 -18.96 3.02 -14.63
C ILE A 27 -19.01 3.80 -13.31
N ASN A 28 -18.08 4.72 -13.09
CA ASN A 28 -18.04 5.55 -11.89
C ASN A 28 -19.32 6.38 -11.72
N ALA A 29 -19.92 6.85 -12.82
CA ALA A 29 -21.18 7.58 -12.76
C ALA A 29 -22.36 6.67 -12.34
N GLN A 30 -22.37 5.39 -12.75
CA GLN A 30 -23.36 4.41 -12.32
C GLN A 30 -23.19 4.04 -10.84
N ILE A 31 -21.94 3.75 -10.42
CA ILE A 31 -21.63 3.46 -9.01
C ILE A 31 -21.99 4.65 -8.12
N LEU A 32 -21.73 5.88 -8.57
CA LEU A 32 -22.11 7.09 -7.83
C LEU A 32 -23.62 7.15 -7.55
N LYS A 33 -24.45 6.74 -8.51
CA LYS A 33 -25.93 6.69 -8.29
C LYS A 33 -26.27 5.68 -7.20
N ILE A 34 -25.66 4.49 -7.21
CA ILE A 34 -25.86 3.46 -6.18
C ILE A 34 -25.41 3.98 -4.81
N CYS A 35 -24.20 4.56 -4.73
CA CYS A 35 -23.67 5.12 -3.49
C CYS A 35 -24.59 6.21 -2.89
N LYS A 36 -25.04 7.15 -3.74
CA LYS A 36 -25.93 8.23 -3.30
C LYS A 36 -27.29 7.71 -2.85
N SER A 37 -27.89 6.80 -3.60
CA SER A 37 -29.20 6.22 -3.22
C SER A 37 -29.09 5.41 -1.93
N SER A 38 -28.00 4.63 -1.77
CA SER A 38 -27.73 3.86 -0.55
C SER A 38 -27.51 4.74 0.67
N ALA A 39 -26.77 5.86 0.53
CA ALA A 39 -26.54 6.81 1.60
C ALA A 39 -27.77 7.64 1.99
N ALA A 40 -28.71 7.87 1.07
CA ALA A 40 -29.96 8.60 1.29
C ALA A 40 -31.10 7.74 1.87
N THR A 41 -30.95 6.42 1.88
CA THR A 41 -32.00 5.48 2.29
C THR A 41 -31.63 4.83 3.63
N GLN A 42 -32.55 4.90 4.59
CA GLN A 42 -32.40 4.11 5.81
C GLN A 42 -32.62 2.63 5.47
N SER A 43 -31.53 1.87 5.46
CA SER A 43 -31.51 0.46 5.11
C SER A 43 -31.32 -0.40 6.35
N GLU A 44 -31.73 -1.66 6.28
CA GLU A 44 -31.54 -2.64 7.35
C GLU A 44 -30.05 -2.79 7.71
N LEU A 45 -29.76 -2.86 9.02
CA LEU A 45 -28.39 -3.03 9.53
C LEU A 45 -27.77 -4.32 8.99
N GLY A 46 -26.57 -4.22 8.47
CA GLY A 46 -25.84 -5.33 7.88
C GLY A 46 -26.17 -5.60 6.40
N SER A 47 -27.17 -4.91 5.84
CA SER A 47 -27.49 -5.01 4.41
C SER A 47 -26.39 -4.41 3.52
N ASN A 48 -26.34 -4.85 2.25
CA ASN A 48 -25.39 -4.30 1.28
C ASN A 48 -25.58 -2.79 1.08
N LYS A 49 -26.84 -2.34 0.97
CA LYS A 49 -27.15 -0.91 0.82
C LYS A 49 -26.66 -0.09 2.00
N GLN A 50 -26.89 -0.56 3.24
CA GLN A 50 -26.41 0.14 4.44
C GLN A 50 -24.87 0.23 4.42
N LYS A 51 -24.13 -0.86 4.17
CA LYS A 51 -22.67 -0.85 4.13
C LYS A 51 -22.12 0.09 3.06
N ILE A 52 -22.67 0.05 1.85
CA ILE A 52 -22.28 0.96 0.75
C ILE A 52 -22.54 2.41 1.12
N GLY A 53 -23.76 2.67 1.65
CA GLY A 53 -24.19 4.02 2.04
C GLY A 53 -23.28 4.63 3.12
N ASP A 54 -23.01 3.88 4.19
CA ASP A 54 -22.19 4.34 5.31
C ASP A 54 -20.73 4.56 4.88
N PHE A 55 -20.15 3.64 4.07
CA PHE A 55 -18.81 3.80 3.56
C PHE A 55 -18.68 5.06 2.68
N TYR A 56 -19.61 5.25 1.75
CA TYR A 56 -19.62 6.42 0.89
C TYR A 56 -19.84 7.71 1.68
N PHE A 57 -20.80 7.73 2.59
CA PHE A 57 -21.09 8.90 3.43
C PHE A 57 -19.89 9.31 4.28
N SER A 58 -19.25 8.36 4.97
CA SER A 58 -18.07 8.63 5.79
C SER A 58 -16.90 9.18 4.97
N GLY A 59 -16.69 8.65 3.74
CA GLY A 59 -15.66 9.15 2.83
C GLY A 59 -15.93 10.56 2.30
N MET A 60 -17.20 10.96 2.20
CA MET A 60 -17.62 12.30 1.76
C MET A 60 -17.59 13.34 2.87
N ASP A 61 -17.60 12.94 4.16
CA ASP A 61 -17.58 13.86 5.30
C ASP A 61 -16.17 14.45 5.54
N SER A 62 -15.80 15.40 4.68
CA SER A 62 -14.52 16.08 4.79
C SER A 62 -14.36 16.90 6.07
N LEU A 63 -15.44 17.37 6.66
CA LEU A 63 -15.39 18.18 7.88
C LEU A 63 -14.93 17.32 9.06
N SER A 64 -15.56 16.17 9.26
CA SER A 64 -15.15 15.24 10.31
C SER A 64 -13.74 14.67 10.07
N LEU A 65 -13.40 14.32 8.82
CA LEU A 65 -12.06 13.83 8.48
C LEU A 65 -10.97 14.88 8.78
N ASN A 66 -11.17 16.13 8.38
CA ASN A 66 -10.20 17.21 8.64
C ASN A 66 -10.11 17.58 10.13
N LYS A 67 -11.23 17.49 10.88
CA LYS A 67 -11.26 17.73 12.32
C LYS A 67 -10.47 16.64 13.07
N ASN A 68 -10.61 15.39 12.66
CA ASN A 68 -10.02 14.24 13.34
C ASN A 68 -8.55 13.99 12.95
N GLY A 69 -8.12 14.46 11.76
CA GLY A 69 -6.75 14.23 11.29
C GLY A 69 -6.36 12.76 11.29
N ILE A 70 -5.27 12.42 11.97
CA ILE A 70 -4.77 11.04 12.09
C ILE A 70 -5.27 10.31 13.35
N GLU A 71 -6.09 10.94 14.19
CA GLU A 71 -6.59 10.33 15.44
C GLU A 71 -7.28 8.96 15.23
N PRO A 72 -8.08 8.73 14.18
CA PRO A 72 -8.69 7.42 13.95
C PRO A 72 -7.70 6.26 13.85
N ILE A 73 -6.47 6.54 13.45
CA ILE A 73 -5.41 5.52 13.32
C ILE A 73 -4.39 5.55 14.45
N ARG A 74 -4.50 6.47 15.42
CA ARG A 74 -3.54 6.65 16.52
C ARG A 74 -3.25 5.35 17.26
N LYS A 75 -4.29 4.63 17.66
CA LYS A 75 -4.16 3.34 18.37
C LYS A 75 -3.29 2.31 17.63
N TYR A 76 -3.26 2.36 16.31
CA TYR A 76 -2.45 1.44 15.50
C TYR A 76 -1.00 1.90 15.41
N LEU A 77 -0.76 3.22 15.35
CA LEU A 77 0.59 3.79 15.45
C LEU A 77 1.21 3.49 16.82
N ASP A 78 0.42 3.63 17.90
CA ASP A 78 0.86 3.29 19.26
C ASP A 78 1.16 1.79 19.39
N ARG A 79 0.39 0.92 18.76
CA ARG A 79 0.68 -0.53 18.72
C ARG A 79 2.05 -0.80 18.06
N ILE A 80 2.40 -0.07 17.00
CA ILE A 80 3.72 -0.18 16.37
C ILE A 80 4.81 0.30 17.33
N ASP A 81 4.59 1.38 18.06
CA ASP A 81 5.56 1.93 19.01
C ASP A 81 5.82 0.98 20.20
N GLN A 82 4.86 0.12 20.56
CA GLN A 82 5.00 -0.86 21.64
C GLN A 82 5.84 -2.08 21.26
N ALA A 83 6.17 -2.31 20.00
CA ALA A 83 7.01 -3.43 19.58
C ALA A 83 8.41 -3.33 20.21
N LYS A 84 8.91 -4.47 20.73
CA LYS A 84 10.21 -4.57 21.42
C LYS A 84 11.17 -5.53 20.76
N THR A 85 10.69 -6.36 19.84
CA THR A 85 11.52 -7.39 19.18
C THR A 85 11.27 -7.44 17.68
N PRO A 86 12.24 -7.92 16.88
CA PRO A 86 12.08 -8.11 15.44
C PRO A 86 10.87 -9.00 15.07
N GLU A 87 10.59 -10.05 15.87
CA GLU A 87 9.46 -10.93 15.63
C GLU A 87 8.13 -10.18 15.76
N GLN A 88 8.03 -9.25 16.71
CA GLN A 88 6.84 -8.40 16.85
C GLN A 88 6.67 -7.45 15.67
N LEU A 89 7.77 -6.92 15.10
CA LEU A 89 7.71 -6.11 13.87
C LEU A 89 7.16 -6.91 12.68
N VAL A 90 7.61 -8.17 12.53
CA VAL A 90 7.08 -9.04 11.46
C VAL A 90 5.59 -9.35 11.66
N THR A 91 5.17 -9.56 12.89
CA THR A 91 3.74 -9.75 13.24
C THR A 91 2.91 -8.51 12.90
N LEU A 92 3.43 -7.31 13.18
CA LEU A 92 2.79 -6.06 12.79
C LEU A 92 2.72 -5.88 11.27
N ALA A 93 3.70 -6.41 10.53
CA ALA A 93 3.65 -6.41 9.08
C ALA A 93 2.44 -7.20 8.55
N ALA A 94 2.03 -8.31 9.16
CA ALA A 94 0.82 -9.05 8.80
C ALA A 94 -0.45 -8.17 8.91
N PHE A 95 -0.57 -7.43 10.02
CA PHE A 95 -1.66 -6.48 10.21
C PHE A 95 -1.66 -5.36 9.14
N ILE A 96 -0.48 -4.81 8.83
CA ILE A 96 -0.36 -3.75 7.82
C ILE A 96 -0.69 -4.27 6.43
N HIS A 97 -0.31 -5.52 6.10
CA HIS A 97 -0.69 -6.18 4.85
C HIS A 97 -2.21 -6.20 4.62
N GLN A 98 -2.97 -6.49 5.66
CA GLN A 98 -4.43 -6.57 5.57
C GLN A 98 -5.12 -5.20 5.44
N SER A 99 -4.46 -4.12 5.87
CA SER A 99 -5.10 -2.81 6.03
C SER A 99 -4.50 -1.69 5.17
N ALA A 100 -3.20 -1.72 4.91
CA ALA A 100 -2.50 -0.55 4.38
C ALA A 100 -1.41 -0.86 3.33
N GLY A 101 -1.29 -2.11 2.89
CA GLY A 101 -0.33 -2.55 1.87
C GLY A 101 0.84 -3.34 2.42
N ALA A 102 1.80 -3.69 1.55
CA ALA A 102 2.91 -4.60 1.83
C ALA A 102 4.13 -3.87 2.42
N PRO A 103 4.38 -3.93 3.74
CA PRO A 103 5.46 -3.14 4.33
C PRO A 103 6.85 -3.77 4.16
N LEU A 104 7.02 -5.08 4.31
CA LEU A 104 8.33 -5.74 4.31
C LEU A 104 8.59 -6.55 3.04
N PHE A 105 7.60 -7.22 2.53
CA PHE A 105 7.63 -8.08 1.34
C PHE A 105 6.22 -8.19 0.79
N ASP A 106 6.07 -8.52 -0.48
CA ASP A 106 4.77 -8.83 -1.06
C ASP A 106 4.34 -10.23 -0.63
N PHE A 107 3.06 -10.37 -0.29
CA PHE A 107 2.47 -11.58 0.25
C PHE A 107 1.04 -11.75 -0.25
N GLY A 108 0.70 -12.97 -0.64
CA GLY A 108 -0.66 -13.29 -1.05
C GLY A 108 -0.86 -14.76 -1.39
N VAL A 109 -2.11 -15.12 -1.67
CA VAL A 109 -2.48 -16.48 -2.10
C VAL A 109 -2.87 -16.43 -3.58
N TRP A 110 -2.15 -17.15 -4.41
CA TRP A 110 -2.36 -17.23 -5.85
C TRP A 110 -2.32 -18.67 -6.31
N GLN A 111 -2.79 -18.91 -7.53
CA GLN A 111 -2.62 -20.20 -8.21
C GLN A 111 -1.13 -20.58 -8.28
N ASP A 112 -0.79 -21.82 -7.89
CA ASP A 112 0.57 -22.35 -8.04
C ASP A 112 0.91 -22.44 -9.53
N SER A 113 1.95 -21.73 -9.98
CA SER A 113 2.32 -21.66 -11.40
C SER A 113 2.79 -22.99 -12.00
N LYS A 114 3.13 -23.98 -11.18
CA LYS A 114 3.51 -25.33 -11.60
C LYS A 114 2.39 -26.37 -11.37
N ILE A 115 1.42 -26.07 -10.52
CA ILE A 115 0.31 -26.97 -10.18
C ILE A 115 -0.99 -26.15 -10.22
N SER A 116 -1.50 -25.89 -11.42
CA SER A 116 -2.63 -24.98 -11.68
C SER A 116 -3.94 -25.34 -10.95
N SER A 117 -4.07 -26.58 -10.46
CA SER A 117 -5.21 -27.03 -9.65
C SER A 117 -5.11 -26.66 -8.17
N LYS A 118 -4.03 -26.02 -7.73
CA LYS A 118 -3.81 -25.64 -6.33
C LYS A 118 -3.51 -24.16 -6.19
N ASN A 119 -3.97 -23.57 -5.09
CA ASN A 119 -3.50 -22.27 -4.62
C ASN A 119 -2.28 -22.47 -3.70
N ALA A 120 -1.38 -21.50 -3.71
CA ALA A 120 -0.21 -21.47 -2.86
C ALA A 120 -0.01 -20.09 -2.25
N VAL A 121 0.56 -20.06 -1.07
CA VAL A 121 1.06 -18.82 -0.47
C VAL A 121 2.32 -18.40 -1.23
N ASN A 122 2.31 -17.17 -1.70
CA ASN A 122 3.43 -16.56 -2.42
C ASN A 122 4.03 -15.44 -1.59
N ILE A 123 5.35 -15.40 -1.52
CA ILE A 123 6.13 -14.35 -0.86
C ILE A 123 7.16 -13.85 -1.87
N SER A 124 7.22 -12.55 -2.09
CA SER A 124 8.20 -11.94 -2.99
C SER A 124 8.81 -10.67 -2.41
N GLN A 125 9.89 -10.21 -3.02
CA GLN A 125 10.51 -8.94 -2.64
C GLN A 125 9.50 -7.80 -2.67
N GLY A 126 9.60 -6.87 -1.72
CA GLY A 126 8.68 -5.73 -1.58
C GLY A 126 9.25 -4.66 -0.67
N GLY A 127 8.37 -3.91 -0.01
CA GLY A 127 8.74 -2.97 1.04
C GLY A 127 9.36 -1.65 0.57
N LEU A 128 9.67 -1.47 -0.71
CA LEU A 128 10.16 -0.20 -1.23
C LEU A 128 9.03 0.83 -1.33
N SER A 129 9.36 2.10 -1.11
CA SER A 129 8.42 3.21 -1.25
C SER A 129 8.56 3.92 -2.59
N LEU A 130 9.75 3.91 -3.19
CA LEU A 130 9.97 4.33 -4.57
C LEU A 130 9.57 3.19 -5.53
N PRO A 131 9.21 3.51 -6.79
CA PRO A 131 8.61 2.54 -7.71
C PRO A 131 9.48 1.34 -8.06
N ASP A 132 10.80 1.49 -8.02
CA ASP A 132 11.78 0.48 -8.39
C ASP A 132 13.07 0.68 -7.60
N ARG A 133 13.85 -0.43 -7.42
CA ARG A 133 15.17 -0.38 -6.80
C ARG A 133 16.14 0.61 -7.44
N GLN A 134 16.02 0.83 -8.75
CA GLN A 134 16.90 1.72 -9.51
C GLN A 134 16.88 3.15 -8.96
N PHE A 135 15.73 3.66 -8.52
CA PHE A 135 15.62 5.00 -7.94
C PHE A 135 16.48 5.22 -6.70
N TYR A 136 16.93 4.16 -6.02
CA TYR A 136 17.82 4.26 -4.86
C TYR A 136 19.30 4.39 -5.25
N PHE A 137 19.69 4.00 -6.49
CA PHE A 137 21.09 3.89 -6.90
C PHE A 137 21.49 4.76 -8.09
N GLU A 138 20.58 4.96 -9.05
CA GLU A 138 20.89 5.68 -10.28
C GLU A 138 21.28 7.14 -10.01
N LYS A 139 22.26 7.64 -10.79
CA LYS A 139 22.84 8.98 -10.62
C LYS A 139 22.35 9.99 -11.65
N ASP A 140 21.41 9.60 -12.50
CA ASP A 140 20.75 10.53 -13.40
C ASP A 140 19.97 11.61 -12.62
N SER A 141 19.80 12.77 -13.22
CA SER A 141 19.19 13.94 -12.57
C SER A 141 17.78 13.69 -12.05
N ARG A 142 17.00 12.83 -12.74
CA ARG A 142 15.64 12.50 -12.33
C ARG A 142 15.64 11.62 -11.07
N SER A 143 16.46 10.58 -11.05
CA SER A 143 16.55 9.68 -9.89
C SER A 143 17.09 10.40 -8.65
N VAL A 144 18.07 11.30 -8.83
CA VAL A 144 18.58 12.15 -7.73
C VAL A 144 17.47 13.06 -7.21
N MET A 145 16.80 13.80 -8.08
CA MET A 145 15.69 14.70 -7.69
C MET A 145 14.56 13.93 -6.99
N ILE A 146 14.21 12.73 -7.45
CA ILE A 146 13.17 11.91 -6.82
C ILE A 146 13.59 11.51 -5.41
N ARG A 147 14.85 11.10 -5.17
CA ARG A 147 15.33 10.78 -3.81
C ARG A 147 15.29 11.99 -2.88
N GLU A 148 15.70 13.16 -3.35
CA GLU A 148 15.64 14.40 -2.57
C GLU A 148 14.19 14.74 -2.19
N LYS A 149 13.28 14.71 -3.16
CA LYS A 149 11.85 14.92 -2.93
C LYS A 149 11.24 13.86 -2.02
N PHE A 150 11.72 12.61 -2.11
CA PHE A 150 11.28 11.54 -1.22
C PHE A 150 11.66 11.80 0.23
N VAL A 151 12.88 12.26 0.51
CA VAL A 151 13.30 12.65 1.87
C VAL A 151 12.42 13.77 2.42
N VAL A 152 12.13 14.79 1.60
CA VAL A 152 11.21 15.88 2.01
C VAL A 152 9.81 15.35 2.31
N HIS A 153 9.29 14.48 1.45
CA HIS A 153 8.00 13.80 1.67
C HIS A 153 7.99 13.03 2.99
N LEU A 154 9.03 12.23 3.25
CA LEU A 154 9.15 11.49 4.50
C LEU A 154 9.15 12.43 5.72
N GLN A 155 9.91 13.53 5.67
CA GLN A 155 9.91 14.53 6.74
C GLN A 155 8.52 15.09 7.02
N ASN A 156 7.79 15.45 5.95
CA ASN A 156 6.42 15.96 6.08
C ASN A 156 5.48 14.92 6.69
N MET A 157 5.58 13.66 6.26
CA MET A 157 4.76 12.57 6.83
C MET A 157 5.08 12.33 8.31
N TYR A 158 6.36 12.41 8.72
CA TYR A 158 6.73 12.31 10.13
C TYR A 158 6.24 13.51 10.96
N LYS A 159 6.24 14.73 10.40
CA LYS A 159 5.62 15.89 11.05
C LYS A 159 4.11 15.73 11.23
N ILE A 160 3.42 15.19 10.25
CA ILE A 160 1.98 14.84 10.38
C ILE A 160 1.77 13.84 11.54
N MET A 161 2.71 12.94 11.78
CA MET A 161 2.66 12.02 12.93
C MET A 161 3.06 12.67 14.28
N GLY A 162 3.39 13.98 14.29
CA GLY A 162 3.71 14.75 15.49
C GLY A 162 5.20 14.82 15.83
N TYR A 163 6.11 14.49 14.90
CA TYR A 163 7.55 14.66 15.13
C TYR A 163 7.95 16.13 14.95
N ASP A 164 8.88 16.61 15.79
CA ASP A 164 9.55 17.88 15.54
C ASP A 164 10.46 17.83 14.32
N ASP A 165 10.96 18.98 13.88
CA ASP A 165 11.76 19.10 12.67
C ASP A 165 13.05 18.25 12.69
N ALA A 166 13.73 18.19 13.80
CA ALA A 166 14.99 17.44 13.95
C ALA A 166 14.73 15.94 13.91
N LYS A 167 13.73 15.47 14.64
CA LYS A 167 13.33 14.07 14.69
C LYS A 167 12.77 13.60 13.35
N ALA A 168 11.94 14.42 12.68
CA ALA A 168 11.40 14.12 11.37
C ALA A 168 12.50 13.99 10.31
N LYS A 169 13.48 14.90 10.32
CA LYS A 169 14.63 14.84 9.43
C LYS A 169 15.46 13.57 9.64
N GLN A 170 15.79 13.25 10.89
CA GLN A 170 16.57 12.06 11.23
C GLN A 170 15.83 10.78 10.83
N ALA A 171 14.52 10.70 11.10
CA ALA A 171 13.69 9.54 10.74
C ALA A 171 13.62 9.36 9.21
N ALA A 172 13.50 10.44 8.44
CA ALA A 172 13.48 10.41 6.98
C ALA A 172 14.79 9.91 6.38
N GLU A 173 15.93 10.42 6.88
CA GLU A 173 17.25 9.98 6.43
C GLU A 173 17.51 8.52 6.77
N ASN A 174 17.12 8.07 7.96
CA ASN A 174 17.24 6.67 8.38
C ASN A 174 16.35 5.76 7.55
N GLN A 175 15.12 6.17 7.23
CA GLN A 175 14.24 5.40 6.37
C GLN A 175 14.83 5.26 4.96
N LEU A 176 15.38 6.31 4.36
CA LEU A 176 16.04 6.19 3.06
C LEU A 176 17.20 5.20 3.10
N LYS A 177 18.01 5.19 4.16
CA LYS A 177 19.10 4.21 4.35
C LYS A 177 18.55 2.77 4.46
N LEU A 178 17.51 2.57 5.26
CA LEU A 178 16.86 1.28 5.43
C LEU A 178 16.30 0.78 4.08
N GLU A 179 15.54 1.61 3.38
CA GLU A 179 14.97 1.21 2.09
C GLU A 179 16.05 1.02 1.00
N THR A 180 17.18 1.72 1.09
CA THR A 180 18.34 1.47 0.20
C THR A 180 18.94 0.09 0.46
N ALA A 181 18.98 -0.38 1.71
CA ALA A 181 19.42 -1.75 2.02
C ALA A 181 18.44 -2.79 1.44
N LEU A 182 17.13 -2.60 1.61
CA LEU A 182 16.11 -3.46 0.98
C LEU A 182 16.21 -3.45 -0.56
N ALA A 183 16.41 -2.28 -1.16
CA ALA A 183 16.60 -2.13 -2.60
C ALA A 183 17.87 -2.84 -3.10
N SER A 184 18.94 -2.84 -2.31
CA SER A 184 20.18 -3.55 -2.62
C SER A 184 19.97 -5.06 -2.71
N ALA A 185 19.12 -5.63 -1.85
CA ALA A 185 18.77 -7.03 -1.82
C ALA A 185 17.72 -7.44 -2.88
N SER A 186 17.04 -6.47 -3.48
CA SER A 186 16.00 -6.73 -4.48
C SER A 186 16.59 -7.01 -5.85
N ARG A 187 16.00 -7.96 -6.59
CA ARG A 187 16.28 -8.18 -8.02
C ARG A 187 15.81 -6.97 -8.84
N LYS A 188 16.41 -6.80 -10.02
CA LYS A 188 15.92 -5.84 -11.02
C LYS A 188 14.54 -6.28 -11.53
N LYS A 189 13.77 -5.32 -12.02
CA LYS A 189 12.41 -5.55 -12.52
C LYS A 189 12.36 -6.57 -13.67
N GLU A 190 13.40 -6.60 -14.50
CA GLU A 190 13.53 -7.56 -15.59
C GLU A 190 13.63 -9.01 -15.06
N ASP A 191 14.41 -9.21 -13.98
CA ASP A 191 14.62 -10.53 -13.38
C ASP A 191 13.38 -11.05 -12.67
N THR A 192 12.49 -10.16 -12.19
CA THR A 192 11.22 -10.55 -11.54
C THR A 192 10.17 -11.05 -12.53
N ARG A 193 10.40 -10.91 -13.85
CA ARG A 193 9.47 -11.40 -14.89
C ARG A 193 9.70 -12.85 -15.28
N ASP A 194 10.84 -13.44 -14.92
CA ASP A 194 11.15 -14.84 -15.23
C ASP A 194 10.45 -15.77 -14.23
N PRO A 195 9.40 -16.51 -14.64
CA PRO A 195 8.62 -17.34 -13.73
C PRO A 195 9.42 -18.53 -13.17
N LEU A 196 10.47 -18.97 -13.87
CA LEU A 196 11.29 -20.09 -13.41
C LEU A 196 12.27 -19.64 -12.32
N LYS A 197 12.88 -18.48 -12.49
CA LYS A 197 13.80 -17.89 -11.51
C LYS A 197 13.08 -17.40 -10.23
N ASN A 198 11.79 -17.13 -10.32
CA ASN A 198 10.98 -16.61 -9.22
C ASN A 198 10.07 -17.68 -8.60
N TYR A 199 10.46 -18.96 -8.70
CA TYR A 199 9.72 -20.07 -8.11
C TYR A 199 10.63 -20.95 -7.24
N THR A 200 10.64 -20.69 -5.95
CA THR A 200 11.32 -21.56 -4.97
C THR A 200 10.28 -22.02 -3.94
N LYS A 201 9.85 -23.28 -4.06
CA LYS A 201 8.90 -23.87 -3.11
C LYS A 201 9.62 -24.33 -1.87
N LEU A 202 9.23 -23.81 -0.71
CA LEU A 202 9.81 -24.11 0.60
C LEU A 202 8.76 -24.67 1.54
N THR A 203 9.13 -25.65 2.35
CA THR A 203 8.34 -26.06 3.53
C THR A 203 8.43 -25.00 4.62
N GLY A 204 7.53 -25.03 5.62
CA GLY A 204 7.59 -24.13 6.76
C GLY A 204 8.93 -24.20 7.52
N SER A 205 9.52 -25.38 7.66
CA SER A 205 10.83 -25.54 8.29
C SER A 205 11.97 -24.92 7.48
N GLN A 206 11.93 -25.08 6.14
CA GLN A 206 12.92 -24.46 5.26
C GLN A 206 12.80 -22.94 5.24
N LEU A 207 11.57 -22.41 5.26
CA LEU A 207 11.31 -20.97 5.35
C LEU A 207 11.82 -20.39 6.68
N THR A 208 11.59 -21.08 7.79
CA THR A 208 12.12 -20.69 9.11
C THR A 208 13.64 -20.75 9.15
N ALA A 209 14.26 -21.78 8.56
CA ALA A 209 15.72 -21.87 8.46
C ALA A 209 16.33 -20.71 7.63
N LEU A 210 15.63 -20.28 6.57
CA LEU A 210 16.04 -19.15 5.74
C LEU A 210 15.97 -17.81 6.51
N THR A 211 14.98 -17.66 7.40
CA THR A 211 14.66 -16.41 8.09
C THR A 211 14.38 -16.65 9.59
N PRO A 212 15.41 -17.03 10.39
CA PRO A 212 15.21 -17.44 11.78
C PRO A 212 14.70 -16.37 12.72
N ASN A 213 14.71 -15.08 12.32
CA ASN A 213 14.13 -13.99 13.10
C ASN A 213 12.64 -13.75 12.81
N PHE A 214 12.02 -14.57 11.94
CA PHE A 214 10.60 -14.46 11.60
C PHE A 214 9.81 -15.55 12.31
N ASN A 215 8.72 -15.17 12.95
CA ASN A 215 7.74 -16.13 13.43
C ASN A 215 6.63 -16.33 12.38
N TRP A 216 6.89 -17.18 11.41
CA TRP A 216 5.96 -17.44 10.30
C TRP A 216 4.62 -18.01 10.75
N THR A 217 4.61 -18.82 11.78
CA THR A 217 3.35 -19.37 12.35
C THR A 217 2.44 -18.24 12.82
N VAL A 218 2.99 -17.27 13.57
CA VAL A 218 2.24 -16.11 14.03
C VAL A 218 1.86 -15.22 12.83
N PHE A 219 2.79 -14.96 11.89
CA PHE A 219 2.51 -14.15 10.71
C PHE A 219 1.34 -14.70 9.89
N PHE A 220 1.34 -16.01 9.58
CA PHE A 220 0.26 -16.63 8.81
C PHE A 220 -1.06 -16.59 9.57
N LYS A 221 -1.05 -16.89 10.87
CA LYS A 221 -2.25 -16.80 11.71
C LYS A 221 -2.84 -15.39 11.72
N GLU A 222 -2.02 -14.37 11.94
CA GLU A 222 -2.44 -12.95 11.89
C GLU A 222 -2.91 -12.53 10.49
N SER A 223 -2.40 -13.17 9.44
CA SER A 223 -2.85 -12.99 8.06
C SER A 223 -4.14 -13.77 7.72
N GLY A 224 -4.75 -14.45 8.68
CA GLY A 224 -5.97 -15.25 8.46
C GLY A 224 -5.72 -16.60 7.79
N LEU A 225 -4.47 -17.07 7.73
CA LEU A 225 -4.11 -18.36 7.15
C LEU A 225 -3.83 -19.39 8.25
N ALA A 226 -4.45 -20.56 8.13
CA ALA A 226 -4.17 -21.71 8.97
C ALA A 226 -3.48 -22.81 8.13
N ASN A 227 -2.61 -23.58 8.77
CA ASN A 227 -2.01 -24.80 8.18
C ASN A 227 -1.30 -24.56 6.84
N VAL A 228 -0.36 -23.62 6.82
CA VAL A 228 0.49 -23.35 5.65
C VAL A 228 1.65 -24.35 5.63
N ASP A 229 1.51 -25.41 4.85
CA ASP A 229 2.53 -26.48 4.75
C ASP A 229 3.75 -26.06 3.90
N SER A 230 3.51 -25.26 2.89
CA SER A 230 4.56 -24.79 1.98
C SER A 230 4.23 -23.44 1.39
N VAL A 231 5.26 -22.71 0.99
CA VAL A 231 5.17 -21.38 0.35
C VAL A 231 6.00 -21.35 -0.92
N ILE A 232 5.64 -20.50 -1.85
CA ILE A 232 6.46 -20.17 -3.01
C ILE A 232 7.16 -18.84 -2.71
N VAL A 233 8.49 -18.87 -2.67
CA VAL A 233 9.32 -17.69 -2.46
C VAL A 233 9.92 -17.28 -3.80
N GLY A 234 9.61 -16.07 -4.25
CA GLY A 234 10.14 -15.53 -5.49
C GLY A 234 11.63 -15.23 -5.43
N GLN A 235 12.06 -14.60 -4.35
CA GLN A 235 13.45 -14.15 -4.15
C GLN A 235 13.95 -14.54 -2.75
N PRO A 236 14.44 -15.77 -2.57
CA PRO A 236 14.96 -16.24 -1.26
C PRO A 236 16.10 -15.38 -0.72
N GLU A 237 16.96 -14.87 -1.59
CA GLU A 237 18.06 -13.97 -1.23
C GLU A 237 17.55 -12.66 -0.62
N TYR A 238 16.42 -12.12 -1.09
CA TYR A 238 15.79 -10.94 -0.50
C TYR A 238 15.33 -11.21 0.94
N LEU A 239 14.63 -12.31 1.17
CA LEU A 239 14.17 -12.67 2.51
C LEU A 239 15.33 -12.90 3.47
N LYS A 240 16.42 -13.53 2.99
CA LYS A 240 17.64 -13.71 3.78
C LYS A 240 18.28 -12.37 4.16
N ALA A 241 18.36 -11.43 3.22
CA ALA A 241 18.90 -10.10 3.48
C ALA A 241 17.97 -9.30 4.43
N LEU A 242 16.67 -9.31 4.23
CA LEU A 242 15.70 -8.70 5.14
C LEU A 242 15.83 -9.25 6.56
N ASN A 243 15.99 -10.57 6.71
CA ASN A 243 16.23 -11.19 8.03
C ASN A 243 17.52 -10.68 8.70
N ALA A 244 18.58 -10.41 7.94
CA ALA A 244 19.80 -9.81 8.46
C ALA A 244 19.58 -8.32 8.81
N ASP A 245 18.88 -7.59 7.97
CA ASP A 245 18.60 -6.16 8.16
C ASP A 245 17.71 -5.90 9.38
N LEU A 246 16.85 -6.85 9.79
CA LEU A 246 16.09 -6.76 11.04
C LEU A 246 16.96 -6.62 12.29
N LYS A 247 18.21 -7.11 12.24
CA LYS A 247 19.19 -6.94 13.32
C LYS A 247 20.15 -5.79 13.09
N LYS A 248 20.37 -5.40 11.85
CA LYS A 248 21.31 -4.34 11.46
C LYS A 248 20.76 -2.95 11.79
N PHE A 249 19.48 -2.73 11.54
CA PHE A 249 18.80 -1.47 11.83
C PHE A 249 18.16 -1.52 13.21
N GLY A 250 18.11 -0.36 13.89
CA GLY A 250 17.51 -0.24 15.21
C GLY A 250 15.99 -0.39 15.20
N MET A 251 15.45 -0.76 16.36
CA MET A 251 13.99 -0.93 16.52
C MET A 251 13.21 0.34 16.16
N ASP A 252 13.73 1.53 16.51
CA ASP A 252 13.07 2.80 16.21
C ASP A 252 13.06 3.10 14.71
N GLU A 253 14.10 2.70 13.97
CA GLU A 253 14.14 2.83 12.51
C GLU A 253 13.06 1.97 11.85
N TRP A 254 12.90 0.72 12.27
CA TRP A 254 11.84 -0.18 11.80
C TRP A 254 10.43 0.30 12.19
N LYS A 255 10.25 0.77 13.44
CA LYS A 255 8.97 1.35 13.87
C LYS A 255 8.58 2.55 13.02
N ASN A 256 9.50 3.47 12.81
CA ASN A 256 9.28 4.64 11.96
C ASN A 256 8.89 4.23 10.54
N TYR A 257 9.63 3.31 9.94
CA TYR A 257 9.32 2.76 8.64
C TYR A 257 7.92 2.12 8.58
N LEU A 258 7.54 1.27 9.54
CA LEU A 258 6.23 0.65 9.59
C LEU A 258 5.10 1.68 9.81
N LYS A 259 5.30 2.68 10.67
CA LYS A 259 4.34 3.77 10.87
C LYS A 259 4.13 4.55 9.58
N TYR A 260 5.21 4.89 8.88
CA TYR A 260 5.10 5.54 7.58
C TYR A 260 4.34 4.69 6.55
N LYS A 261 4.67 3.39 6.44
CA LYS A 261 3.95 2.48 5.53
C LYS A 261 2.46 2.44 5.84
N PHE A 262 2.12 2.37 7.12
CA PHE A 262 0.74 2.33 7.57
C PHE A 262 -0.01 3.63 7.26
N ILE A 263 0.50 4.79 7.70
CA ILE A 263 -0.18 6.07 7.45
C ILE A 263 -0.28 6.40 5.95
N ARG A 264 0.76 6.08 5.17
CA ARG A 264 0.72 6.24 3.72
C ARG A 264 -0.41 5.42 3.08
N GLY A 265 -0.56 4.16 3.48
CA GLY A 265 -1.63 3.29 2.99
C GLY A 265 -3.02 3.77 3.39
N MET A 266 -3.14 4.39 4.55
CA MET A 266 -4.41 4.93 5.07
C MET A 266 -4.70 6.36 4.61
N ALA A 267 -3.77 7.06 3.96
CA ALA A 267 -3.86 8.50 3.68
C ALA A 267 -5.13 8.93 2.95
N SER A 268 -5.67 8.08 2.09
CA SER A 268 -6.90 8.36 1.34
C SER A 268 -8.18 8.34 2.20
N PHE A 269 -8.11 7.81 3.42
CA PHE A 269 -9.18 7.73 4.42
C PHE A 269 -9.01 8.72 5.56
N LEU A 270 -7.98 9.56 5.51
CA LEU A 270 -7.65 10.55 6.52
C LEU A 270 -7.99 11.98 6.06
N ASP A 271 -7.44 12.95 6.75
CA ASP A 271 -7.61 14.37 6.44
C ASP A 271 -6.98 14.79 5.11
N ASP A 272 -7.40 15.96 4.63
CA ASP A 272 -6.92 16.50 3.36
C ASP A 272 -5.41 16.84 3.38
N ASN A 273 -4.85 17.16 4.55
CA ASN A 273 -3.41 17.46 4.66
C ASN A 273 -2.57 16.19 4.41
N THR A 274 -2.91 15.10 5.09
CA THR A 274 -2.26 13.80 4.90
C THR A 274 -2.43 13.29 3.46
N TYR A 275 -3.64 13.39 2.91
CA TYR A 275 -3.89 13.01 1.51
C TYR A 275 -3.09 13.85 0.51
N LYS A 276 -3.06 15.17 0.68
CA LYS A 276 -2.34 16.09 -0.23
C LYS A 276 -0.84 15.85 -0.19
N GLU A 277 -0.26 15.56 0.95
CA GLU A 277 1.17 15.23 1.05
C GLU A 277 1.51 13.97 0.26
N VAL A 278 0.73 12.89 0.43
CA VAL A 278 0.92 11.65 -0.34
C VAL A 278 0.68 11.88 -1.83
N PHE A 279 -0.34 12.64 -2.21
CA PHE A 279 -0.63 12.99 -3.60
C PHE A 279 0.53 13.80 -4.24
N SER A 280 1.06 14.79 -3.53
CA SER A 280 2.15 15.64 -4.01
C SER A 280 3.39 14.83 -4.39
N PHE A 281 3.73 13.81 -3.62
CA PHE A 281 4.86 12.97 -3.96
C PHE A 281 4.51 11.89 -4.99
N TYR A 282 3.52 11.05 -4.71
CA TYR A 282 3.24 9.85 -5.53
C TYR A 282 2.52 10.15 -6.84
N ALA A 283 1.69 11.19 -6.89
CA ALA A 283 0.96 11.56 -8.10
C ALA A 283 1.64 12.71 -8.86
N GLN A 284 1.97 13.80 -8.20
CA GLN A 284 2.58 14.95 -8.88
C GLN A 284 4.05 14.69 -9.20
N THR A 285 4.90 14.41 -8.22
CA THR A 285 6.35 14.27 -8.42
C THR A 285 6.70 13.03 -9.25
N LEU A 286 6.14 11.86 -8.95
CA LEU A 286 6.50 10.63 -9.65
C LEU A 286 5.81 10.45 -10.99
N ARG A 287 4.57 10.92 -11.14
CA ARG A 287 3.72 10.59 -12.29
C ARG A 287 3.27 11.81 -13.10
N GLY A 288 3.53 13.03 -12.64
CA GLY A 288 3.21 14.26 -13.37
C GLY A 288 1.72 14.64 -13.36
N VAL A 289 0.89 14.04 -12.50
CA VAL A 289 -0.51 14.41 -12.34
C VAL A 289 -0.60 15.78 -11.71
N GLN A 290 -1.36 16.69 -12.29
CA GLN A 290 -1.34 18.10 -11.87
C GLN A 290 -2.23 18.39 -10.68
N GLN A 291 -3.39 17.75 -10.57
CA GLN A 291 -4.36 17.95 -9.49
C GLN A 291 -5.07 16.64 -9.11
N PRO A 292 -5.53 16.52 -7.85
CA PRO A 292 -6.25 15.33 -7.42
C PRO A 292 -7.61 15.21 -8.12
N LYS A 293 -8.09 13.97 -8.26
CA LYS A 293 -9.47 13.72 -8.64
C LYS A 293 -10.43 14.38 -7.63
N PRO A 294 -11.61 14.86 -8.05
CA PRO A 294 -12.64 15.33 -7.12
C PRO A 294 -12.95 14.31 -6.03
N ARG A 295 -13.23 14.75 -4.81
CA ARG A 295 -13.48 13.84 -3.67
C ARG A 295 -14.49 12.76 -3.98
N TRP A 296 -15.64 13.12 -4.57
CA TRP A 296 -16.67 12.15 -4.92
C TRP A 296 -16.15 10.98 -5.80
N LYS A 297 -15.28 11.31 -6.79
CA LYS A 297 -14.72 10.30 -7.69
C LYS A 297 -13.77 9.37 -6.93
N ARG A 298 -12.92 9.93 -6.07
CA ARG A 298 -12.02 9.15 -5.20
C ARG A 298 -12.79 8.22 -4.26
N VAL A 299 -13.84 8.72 -3.61
CA VAL A 299 -14.66 7.95 -2.68
C VAL A 299 -15.45 6.86 -3.43
N VAL A 300 -15.98 7.14 -4.62
CA VAL A 300 -16.62 6.12 -5.47
C VAL A 300 -15.63 5.03 -5.85
N GLU A 301 -14.43 5.38 -6.31
CA GLU A 301 -13.38 4.40 -6.65
C GLU A 301 -12.93 3.57 -5.44
N GLN A 302 -12.89 4.17 -4.24
CA GLN A 302 -12.64 3.44 -3.00
C GLN A 302 -13.79 2.49 -2.63
N THR A 303 -15.05 2.98 -2.74
CA THR A 303 -16.22 2.15 -2.45
C THR A 303 -16.27 0.93 -3.38
N ASP A 304 -15.98 1.12 -4.66
CA ASP A 304 -15.88 0.03 -5.64
C ASP A 304 -14.73 -0.94 -5.29
N GLY A 305 -13.55 -0.41 -4.96
CA GLY A 305 -12.40 -1.22 -4.60
C GLY A 305 -12.58 -2.10 -3.36
N TYR A 306 -13.31 -1.63 -2.36
CA TYR A 306 -13.52 -2.36 -1.10
C TYR A 306 -14.86 -3.11 -1.02
N LEU A 307 -15.89 -2.63 -1.70
CA LEU A 307 -17.25 -3.16 -1.64
C LEU A 307 -17.83 -3.52 -3.03
N GLY A 308 -16.97 -3.74 -4.03
CA GLY A 308 -17.37 -3.97 -5.42
C GLY A 308 -18.35 -5.13 -5.59
N GLU A 309 -18.15 -6.25 -4.88
CA GLU A 309 -19.10 -7.39 -4.88
C GLU A 309 -20.48 -6.99 -4.35
N LEU A 310 -20.54 -6.17 -3.29
CA LEU A 310 -21.80 -5.69 -2.74
C LEU A 310 -22.48 -4.70 -3.70
N ILE A 311 -21.70 -3.83 -4.35
CA ILE A 311 -22.18 -2.92 -5.39
C ILE A 311 -22.77 -3.72 -6.56
N GLY A 312 -22.07 -4.78 -7.02
CA GLY A 312 -22.52 -5.65 -8.08
C GLY A 312 -23.88 -6.30 -7.76
N GLN A 313 -24.05 -6.81 -6.53
CA GLN A 313 -25.32 -7.37 -6.09
C GLN A 313 -26.45 -6.33 -6.06
N VAL A 314 -26.20 -5.10 -5.65
CA VAL A 314 -27.19 -4.02 -5.65
C VAL A 314 -27.50 -3.55 -7.09
N TYR A 315 -26.51 -3.62 -8.00
CA TYR A 315 -26.68 -3.22 -9.40
C TYR A 315 -27.59 -4.16 -10.18
N VAL A 316 -27.56 -5.47 -9.90
CA VAL A 316 -28.36 -6.48 -10.63
C VAL A 316 -29.72 -6.75 -9.98
N ALA A 317 -29.96 -6.27 -8.75
CA ALA A 317 -31.23 -6.39 -8.03
C ALA A 317 -32.24 -5.33 -8.46
#